data_72c166be31c2def40c1588977bdcef7e
#
_entry.id   72c166be31c2def40c1588977bdcef7e
#
_cell.length_a   1.000
_cell.length_b   1.000
_cell.length_c   1.000
_cell.angle_alpha   90.00
_cell.angle_beta   90.00
_cell.angle_gamma   90.00
#
_symmetry.space_group_name_H-M   'P 1'
#
loop_
_entity.id
_entity.type
_entity.pdbx_description
1 polymer ?
#
loop_
_entity_poly.entity_id
_entity_poly.type
_entity_poly.pdbx_seq_one_letter_code
_entity_poly.pdbx_strand_id
1 'polypeptide(L)'
;MSAYLSIYQTILSAMAIMGLFVFVALYFVDAGYGKFRSKKWGYSVSNKLGWVLMECPALIPIAYTLVALSPSNLAILFISLYALHYVYRSFVFPALLKGKSKMPLAIVDMGATFNFINSSLLCASVVAFPQEYYTDIPSYAQHWNFWLGLVLFFLGMYTHMKADHTIRNLRKPGDTNHYLPKGGMFDYVTSANYFGELLEWTGFAIILNNPAAWLFVWWTAANLVPRAHSINKKYRAEFGNEQVGNRKRVIPFVY
;
A
#
# COMPACT_ATOMS: atom_id res chain seq x y z
N MET A 1 29.13 2.52 13.16
CA MET A 1 27.71 2.87 13.38
C MET A 1 27.32 4.20 12.70
N SER A 2 28.10 5.28 12.81
CA SER A 2 27.79 6.59 12.17
C SER A 2 27.64 6.53 10.65
N ALA A 3 28.52 5.81 9.92
CA ALA A 3 28.47 5.73 8.47
C ALA A 3 27.19 5.00 7.95
N TYR A 4 26.82 3.89 8.58
CA TYR A 4 25.58 3.16 8.22
C TYR A 4 24.32 3.96 8.50
N LEU A 5 24.29 4.68 9.62
CA LEU A 5 23.18 5.57 9.95
C LEU A 5 23.07 6.72 8.92
N SER A 6 24.19 7.31 8.51
CA SER A 6 24.22 8.35 7.48
C SER A 6 23.70 7.84 6.14
N ILE A 7 24.10 6.63 5.71
CA ILE A 7 23.60 5.99 4.48
C ILE A 7 22.10 5.75 4.58
N TYR A 8 21.62 5.20 5.70
CA TYR A 8 20.21 4.96 5.93
C TYR A 8 19.38 6.26 5.84
N GLN A 9 19.82 7.33 6.51
CA GLN A 9 19.15 8.64 6.46
C GLN A 9 19.19 9.27 5.06
N THR A 10 20.28 9.07 4.33
CA THR A 10 20.41 9.54 2.94
C THR A 10 19.41 8.83 2.03
N ILE A 11 19.24 7.49 2.17
CA ILE A 11 18.27 6.74 1.38
C ILE A 11 16.84 7.16 1.73
N LEU A 12 16.51 7.35 3.02
CA LEU A 12 15.19 7.86 3.43
C LEU A 12 14.88 9.21 2.79
N SER A 13 15.84 10.14 2.83
CA SER A 13 15.68 11.48 2.25
C SER A 13 15.55 11.43 0.73
N ALA A 14 16.36 10.64 0.05
CA ALA A 14 16.28 10.44 -1.40
C ALA A 14 14.91 9.85 -1.81
N MET A 15 14.42 8.86 -1.07
CA MET A 15 13.10 8.30 -1.31
C MET A 15 11.99 9.32 -1.04
N ALA A 16 12.10 10.14 0.00
CA ALA A 16 11.09 11.18 0.26
C ALA A 16 10.98 12.18 -0.89
N ILE A 17 12.13 12.62 -1.43
CA ILE A 17 12.19 13.51 -2.59
C ILE A 17 11.64 12.82 -3.84
N MET A 18 12.04 11.58 -4.10
CA MET A 18 11.54 10.80 -5.25
C MET A 18 10.02 10.61 -5.16
N GLY A 19 9.48 10.38 -3.97
CA GLY A 19 8.03 10.31 -3.74
C GLY A 19 7.30 11.58 -4.19
N LEU A 20 7.91 12.77 -4.02
CA LEU A 20 7.33 14.02 -4.51
C LEU A 20 7.25 14.05 -6.04
N PHE A 21 8.31 13.62 -6.73
CA PHE A 21 8.30 13.54 -8.19
C PHE A 21 7.25 12.54 -8.68
N VAL A 22 7.15 11.38 -8.05
CA VAL A 22 6.13 10.36 -8.38
C VAL A 22 4.73 10.89 -8.13
N PHE A 23 4.48 11.56 -7.00
CA PHE A 23 3.20 12.19 -6.69
C PHE A 23 2.75 13.16 -7.79
N VAL A 24 3.65 14.07 -8.19
CA VAL A 24 3.36 15.04 -9.25
C VAL A 24 3.17 14.35 -10.60
N ALA A 25 4.07 13.44 -10.98
CA ALA A 25 4.02 12.75 -12.27
C ALA A 25 2.72 11.95 -12.46
N LEU A 26 2.19 11.33 -11.41
CA LEU A 26 0.97 10.52 -11.47
C LEU A 26 -0.34 11.33 -11.65
N TYR A 27 -0.30 12.65 -11.57
CA TYR A 27 -1.42 13.49 -12.02
C TYR A 27 -1.44 13.69 -13.54
N PHE A 28 -0.30 13.48 -14.23
CA PHE A 28 -0.16 13.66 -15.67
C PHE A 28 -0.06 12.34 -16.43
N VAL A 29 0.40 11.28 -15.77
CA VAL A 29 0.61 9.96 -16.39
C VAL A 29 -0.14 8.91 -15.60
N ASP A 30 -1.15 8.30 -16.23
CA ASP A 30 -1.87 7.18 -15.61
C ASP A 30 -0.97 5.93 -15.56
N ALA A 31 -0.86 5.33 -14.38
CA ALA A 31 -0.16 4.07 -14.23
C ALA A 31 -0.83 2.97 -15.07
N GLY A 32 -0.09 2.40 -16.00
CA GLY A 32 -0.56 1.60 -17.14
C GLY A 32 -1.14 0.22 -16.83
N TYR A 33 -1.74 -0.01 -15.67
CA TYR A 33 -2.35 -1.29 -15.27
C TYR A 33 -3.81 -1.13 -14.81
N GLY A 34 -4.52 -2.26 -14.71
CA GLY A 34 -5.94 -2.25 -14.37
C GLY A 34 -6.78 -1.54 -15.43
N LYS A 35 -7.59 -0.57 -15.01
CA LYS A 35 -8.47 0.23 -15.91
C LYS A 35 -7.71 1.16 -16.86
N PHE A 36 -6.43 1.44 -16.59
CA PHE A 36 -5.57 2.32 -17.37
C PHE A 36 -4.52 1.56 -18.19
N ARG A 37 -4.70 0.26 -18.38
CA ARG A 37 -3.76 -0.56 -19.14
C ARG A 37 -3.50 0.02 -20.53
N SER A 38 -2.21 0.21 -20.86
CA SER A 38 -1.76 0.72 -22.14
C SER A 38 -0.62 -0.17 -22.68
N LYS A 39 -0.58 -0.37 -24.02
CA LYS A 39 0.52 -1.08 -24.70
C LYS A 39 1.85 -0.31 -24.65
N LYS A 40 1.81 0.99 -24.35
CA LYS A 40 2.99 1.86 -24.23
C LYS A 40 3.97 1.41 -23.12
N TRP A 41 3.54 0.58 -22.18
CA TRP A 41 4.34 0.09 -21.06
C TRP A 41 5.06 -1.24 -21.34
N GLY A 42 5.12 -1.67 -22.61
CA GLY A 42 5.87 -2.83 -23.05
C GLY A 42 5.22 -4.18 -22.74
N TYR A 43 6.05 -5.20 -22.58
CA TYR A 43 5.61 -6.57 -22.30
C TYR A 43 4.75 -6.67 -21.04
N SER A 44 3.81 -7.61 -21.05
CA SER A 44 2.87 -7.77 -19.96
C SER A 44 2.72 -9.24 -19.56
N VAL A 45 2.69 -9.51 -18.27
CA VAL A 45 2.37 -10.82 -17.66
C VAL A 45 0.92 -10.89 -17.25
N SER A 46 0.44 -12.08 -16.82
CA SER A 46 -0.89 -12.16 -16.20
C SER A 46 -0.96 -11.28 -14.96
N ASN A 47 -2.11 -10.67 -14.72
CA ASN A 47 -2.29 -9.78 -13.57
C ASN A 47 -2.02 -10.50 -12.23
N LYS A 48 -2.38 -11.79 -12.13
CA LYS A 48 -2.10 -12.60 -10.94
C LYS A 48 -0.59 -12.72 -10.70
N LEU A 49 0.16 -13.12 -11.73
CA LEU A 49 1.61 -13.25 -11.64
C LEU A 49 2.27 -11.88 -11.39
N GLY A 50 1.78 -10.83 -12.05
CA GLY A 50 2.27 -9.48 -11.84
C GLY A 50 2.17 -9.02 -10.39
N TRP A 51 1.04 -9.28 -9.72
CA TRP A 51 0.88 -8.97 -8.30
C TRP A 51 1.83 -9.79 -7.41
N VAL A 52 1.95 -11.10 -7.65
CA VAL A 52 2.90 -11.94 -6.89
C VAL A 52 4.32 -11.39 -7.02
N LEU A 53 4.79 -11.17 -8.25
CA LEU A 53 6.16 -10.70 -8.51
C LEU A 53 6.42 -9.29 -7.96
N MET A 54 5.40 -8.44 -7.94
CA MET A 54 5.50 -7.07 -7.45
C MET A 54 5.55 -6.99 -5.92
N GLU A 55 4.79 -7.83 -5.21
CA GLU A 55 4.63 -7.74 -3.76
C GLU A 55 5.55 -8.68 -2.97
N CYS A 56 5.86 -9.89 -3.51
CA CYS A 56 6.76 -10.84 -2.84
C CYS A 56 8.14 -10.28 -2.46
N PRO A 57 8.78 -9.38 -3.22
CA PRO A 57 10.06 -8.81 -2.83
C PRO A 57 10.07 -8.14 -1.46
N ALA A 58 8.93 -7.64 -0.98
CA ALA A 58 8.83 -7.12 0.38
C ALA A 58 9.06 -8.19 1.45
N LEU A 59 8.73 -9.44 1.17
CA LEU A 59 8.89 -10.55 2.11
C LEU A 59 10.34 -11.00 2.28
N ILE A 60 11.25 -10.65 1.37
CA ILE A 60 12.66 -11.05 1.42
C ILE A 60 13.38 -10.39 2.61
N PRO A 61 13.38 -9.05 2.79
CA PRO A 61 13.97 -8.42 3.97
C PRO A 61 13.28 -8.84 5.27
N ILE A 62 11.97 -9.06 5.25
CA ILE A 62 11.22 -9.57 6.40
C ILE A 62 11.77 -10.93 6.83
N ALA A 63 11.82 -11.91 5.90
CA ALA A 63 12.31 -13.26 6.19
C ALA A 63 13.76 -13.24 6.65
N TYR A 64 14.63 -12.47 5.99
CA TYR A 64 16.02 -12.29 6.39
C TYR A 64 16.13 -11.76 7.82
N THR A 65 15.36 -10.73 8.16
CA THR A 65 15.38 -10.14 9.49
C THR A 65 14.95 -11.12 10.57
N LEU A 66 13.85 -11.85 10.34
CA LEU A 66 13.31 -12.79 11.31
C LEU A 66 14.23 -14.02 11.53
N VAL A 67 14.91 -14.47 10.47
CA VAL A 67 15.73 -15.69 10.52
C VAL A 67 17.18 -15.41 10.92
N ALA A 68 17.77 -14.31 10.41
CA ALA A 68 19.21 -14.06 10.51
C ALA A 68 19.62 -13.02 11.56
N LEU A 69 18.73 -12.12 11.98
CA LEU A 69 19.11 -10.97 12.82
C LEU A 69 18.65 -11.06 14.28
N SER A 70 17.98 -12.15 14.70
CA SER A 70 17.50 -12.33 16.08
C SER A 70 16.80 -11.09 16.67
N PRO A 71 15.73 -10.57 16.04
CA PRO A 71 15.07 -9.35 16.48
C PRO A 71 14.41 -9.50 17.85
N SER A 72 14.21 -8.39 18.57
CA SER A 72 13.46 -8.39 19.84
C SER A 72 11.99 -8.78 19.60
N ASN A 73 11.29 -9.21 20.66
CA ASN A 73 9.86 -9.57 20.56
C ASN A 73 9.01 -8.41 20.05
N LEU A 74 9.35 -7.16 20.42
CA LEU A 74 8.65 -5.97 19.92
C LEU A 74 8.92 -5.75 18.42
N ALA A 75 10.16 -5.92 17.96
CA ALA A 75 10.50 -5.87 16.53
C ALA A 75 9.79 -6.98 15.75
N ILE A 76 9.70 -8.20 16.30
CA ILE A 76 8.93 -9.31 15.69
C ILE A 76 7.46 -8.92 15.54
N LEU A 77 6.85 -8.30 16.55
CA LEU A 77 5.47 -7.83 16.47
C LEU A 77 5.28 -6.82 15.33
N PHE A 78 6.14 -5.81 15.24
CA PHE A 78 6.06 -4.80 14.18
C PHE A 78 6.24 -5.39 12.79
N ILE A 79 7.24 -6.25 12.63
CA ILE A 79 7.52 -6.93 11.36
C ILE A 79 6.36 -7.88 10.99
N SER A 80 5.72 -8.52 11.97
CA SER A 80 4.59 -9.41 11.74
C SER A 80 3.34 -8.67 11.25
N LEU A 81 3.05 -7.47 11.78
CA LEU A 81 1.97 -6.63 11.27
C LEU A 81 2.23 -6.24 9.80
N TYR A 82 3.46 -5.84 9.49
CA TYR A 82 3.86 -5.52 8.13
C TYR A 82 3.77 -6.74 7.19
N ALA A 83 4.26 -7.89 7.65
CA ALA A 83 4.20 -9.15 6.92
C ALA A 83 2.76 -9.61 6.64
N LEU A 84 1.83 -9.38 7.57
CA LEU A 84 0.42 -9.75 7.42
C LEU A 84 -0.19 -9.13 6.16
N HIS A 85 0.05 -7.84 5.92
CA HIS A 85 -0.38 -7.16 4.70
C HIS A 85 0.27 -7.77 3.46
N TYR A 86 1.60 -7.92 3.46
CA TYR A 86 2.31 -8.40 2.26
C TYR A 86 2.04 -9.87 1.93
N VAL A 87 1.81 -10.73 2.92
CA VAL A 87 1.33 -12.10 2.70
C VAL A 87 -0.05 -12.09 2.02
N TYR A 88 -0.96 -11.25 2.49
CA TYR A 88 -2.26 -11.06 1.84
C TYR A 88 -2.11 -10.56 0.40
N ARG A 89 -1.32 -9.51 0.17
CA ARG A 89 -1.12 -8.89 -1.15
C ARG A 89 -0.37 -9.77 -2.13
N SER A 90 0.61 -10.55 -1.66
CA SER A 90 1.43 -11.42 -2.51
C SER A 90 0.72 -12.70 -2.91
N PHE A 91 -0.09 -13.28 -2.02
CA PHE A 91 -0.63 -14.63 -2.24
C PHE A 91 -2.15 -14.67 -2.26
N VAL A 92 -2.82 -14.12 -1.24
CA VAL A 92 -4.28 -14.24 -1.10
C VAL A 92 -5.00 -13.39 -2.15
N PHE A 93 -4.65 -12.12 -2.26
CA PHE A 93 -5.29 -11.20 -3.20
C PHE A 93 -5.15 -11.66 -4.66
N PRO A 94 -3.96 -12.04 -5.19
CA PRO A 94 -3.83 -12.53 -6.56
C PRO A 94 -4.56 -13.86 -6.80
N ALA A 95 -4.57 -14.76 -5.82
CA ALA A 95 -5.31 -16.02 -5.93
C ALA A 95 -6.81 -15.78 -6.15
N LEU A 96 -7.37 -14.79 -5.47
CA LEU A 96 -8.79 -14.42 -5.53
C LEU A 96 -9.17 -13.63 -6.80
N LEU A 97 -8.22 -13.12 -7.60
CA LEU A 97 -8.52 -12.37 -8.82
C LEU A 97 -9.22 -13.27 -9.85
N LYS A 98 -10.33 -12.79 -10.42
CA LYS A 98 -11.17 -13.54 -11.37
C LYS A 98 -10.89 -13.22 -12.85
N GLY A 99 -10.22 -12.11 -13.14
CA GLY A 99 -10.03 -11.62 -14.51
C GLY A 99 -8.83 -12.18 -15.24
N LYS A 100 -8.81 -12.06 -16.58
CA LYS A 100 -7.68 -12.38 -17.46
C LYS A 100 -6.88 -11.12 -17.85
N SER A 101 -6.96 -10.04 -17.06
CA SER A 101 -6.19 -8.83 -17.32
C SER A 101 -4.68 -9.08 -17.20
N LYS A 102 -3.92 -8.21 -17.85
CA LYS A 102 -2.45 -8.28 -17.83
C LYS A 102 -1.87 -7.04 -17.15
N MET A 103 -0.68 -7.16 -16.61
CA MET A 103 0.11 -6.10 -15.98
C MET A 103 1.43 -5.94 -16.72
N PRO A 104 1.84 -4.72 -17.12
CA PRO A 104 3.14 -4.47 -17.74
C PRO A 104 4.29 -4.81 -16.81
N LEU A 105 5.35 -5.44 -17.35
CA LEU A 105 6.54 -5.78 -16.57
C LEU A 105 7.22 -4.54 -15.97
N ALA A 106 7.27 -3.43 -16.69
CA ALA A 106 7.83 -2.19 -16.16
C ALA A 106 7.13 -1.74 -14.85
N ILE A 107 5.81 -1.92 -14.74
CA ILE A 107 5.07 -1.62 -13.50
C ILE A 107 5.42 -2.64 -12.40
N VAL A 108 5.55 -3.91 -12.76
CA VAL A 108 5.96 -4.98 -11.84
C VAL A 108 7.34 -4.68 -11.27
N ASP A 109 8.32 -4.36 -12.11
CA ASP A 109 9.71 -4.09 -11.71
C ASP A 109 9.81 -2.85 -10.81
N MET A 110 9.10 -1.76 -11.16
CA MET A 110 9.06 -0.56 -10.31
C MET A 110 8.48 -0.85 -8.93
N GLY A 111 7.36 -1.59 -8.87
CA GLY A 111 6.74 -1.97 -7.61
C GLY A 111 7.59 -2.94 -6.80
N ALA A 112 8.19 -3.95 -7.44
CA ALA A 112 9.08 -4.92 -6.81
C ALA A 112 10.32 -4.25 -6.19
N THR A 113 10.95 -3.35 -6.93
CA THR A 113 12.10 -2.57 -6.46
C THR A 113 11.71 -1.68 -5.28
N PHE A 114 10.60 -0.95 -5.39
CA PHE A 114 10.08 -0.14 -4.29
C PHE A 114 9.80 -0.98 -3.05
N ASN A 115 9.09 -2.08 -3.19
CA ASN A 115 8.70 -2.96 -2.08
C ASN A 115 9.93 -3.57 -1.38
N PHE A 116 10.94 -3.98 -2.14
CA PHE A 116 12.20 -4.48 -1.57
C PHE A 116 12.95 -3.39 -0.77
N ILE A 117 13.13 -2.21 -1.34
CA ILE A 117 13.85 -1.10 -0.69
C ILE A 117 13.07 -0.63 0.55
N ASN A 118 11.77 -0.39 0.43
CA ASN A 118 10.93 0.07 1.53
C ASN A 118 10.91 -0.93 2.69
N SER A 119 10.75 -2.22 2.38
CA SER A 119 10.79 -3.28 3.38
C SER A 119 12.15 -3.38 4.07
N SER A 120 13.25 -3.21 3.33
CA SER A 120 14.61 -3.16 3.90
C SER A 120 14.77 -2.00 4.87
N LEU A 121 14.28 -0.81 4.52
CA LEU A 121 14.33 0.37 5.39
C LEU A 121 13.48 0.20 6.65
N LEU A 122 12.28 -0.39 6.54
CA LEU A 122 11.43 -0.68 7.68
C LEU A 122 12.06 -1.72 8.61
N CYS A 123 12.57 -2.82 8.08
CA CYS A 123 13.27 -3.82 8.88
C CYS A 123 14.50 -3.22 9.58
N ALA A 124 15.31 -2.44 8.86
CA ALA A 124 16.46 -1.76 9.45
C ALA A 124 16.06 -0.77 10.56
N SER A 125 14.93 -0.08 10.41
CA SER A 125 14.45 0.90 11.40
C SER A 125 14.08 0.27 12.75
N VAL A 126 13.73 -0.99 12.78
CA VAL A 126 13.31 -1.68 14.02
C VAL A 126 14.40 -2.58 14.62
N VAL A 127 15.43 -2.94 13.84
CA VAL A 127 16.49 -3.86 14.29
C VAL A 127 17.86 -3.19 14.35
N ALA A 128 18.26 -2.50 13.28
CA ALA A 128 19.58 -1.85 13.20
C ALA A 128 19.59 -0.43 13.78
N PHE A 129 18.46 0.28 13.68
CA PHE A 129 18.29 1.67 14.13
C PHE A 129 17.01 1.82 14.97
N PRO A 130 16.81 0.99 16.02
CA PRO A 130 15.62 1.06 16.85
C PRO A 130 15.56 2.40 17.57
N GLN A 131 14.34 2.86 17.82
CA GLN A 131 14.14 4.04 18.66
C GLN A 131 14.40 3.70 20.13
N GLU A 132 14.88 4.65 20.93
CA GLU A 132 15.21 4.45 22.34
C GLU A 132 14.02 3.95 23.18
N TYR A 133 12.81 4.32 22.79
CA TYR A 133 11.57 3.89 23.47
C TYR A 133 11.08 2.48 23.02
N TYR A 134 11.80 1.78 22.13
CA TYR A 134 11.50 0.41 21.78
C TYR A 134 12.07 -0.55 22.84
N THR A 135 11.36 -0.69 23.93
CA THR A 135 11.74 -1.54 25.06
C THR A 135 11.21 -2.97 24.87
N ASP A 136 10.18 -3.33 25.62
CA ASP A 136 9.46 -4.60 25.52
C ASP A 136 7.98 -4.37 25.21
N ILE A 137 7.25 -5.43 24.89
CA ILE A 137 5.83 -5.30 24.55
C ILE A 137 4.98 -4.76 25.69
N PRO A 138 5.10 -5.25 26.96
CA PRO A 138 4.31 -4.73 28.07
C PRO A 138 4.52 -3.24 28.33
N SER A 139 5.76 -2.76 28.30
CA SER A 139 6.07 -1.35 28.49
C SER A 139 5.58 -0.50 27.31
N TYR A 140 5.79 -0.99 26.07
CA TYR A 140 5.34 -0.29 24.88
C TYR A 140 3.81 -0.21 24.78
N ALA A 141 3.10 -1.22 25.24
CA ALA A 141 1.64 -1.25 25.26
C ALA A 141 1.00 -0.27 26.25
N GLN A 142 1.78 0.39 27.12
CA GLN A 142 1.30 1.47 27.98
C GLN A 142 1.14 2.81 27.23
N HIS A 143 1.74 2.93 26.04
CA HIS A 143 1.63 4.12 25.21
C HIS A 143 0.33 4.11 24.40
N TRP A 144 -0.38 5.21 24.38
CA TRP A 144 -1.66 5.37 23.66
C TRP A 144 -1.54 5.14 22.14
N ASN A 145 -0.39 5.51 21.56
CA ASN A 145 -0.13 5.34 20.14
C ASN A 145 -0.12 3.87 19.70
N PHE A 146 0.28 2.95 20.58
CA PHE A 146 0.21 1.51 20.29
C PHE A 146 -1.23 1.06 20.02
N TRP A 147 -2.16 1.38 20.89
CA TRP A 147 -3.56 0.96 20.77
C TRP A 147 -4.30 1.71 19.65
N LEU A 148 -4.12 3.03 19.57
CA LEU A 148 -4.72 3.80 18.48
C LEU A 148 -4.23 3.28 17.13
N GLY A 149 -2.92 3.07 17.00
CA GLY A 149 -2.33 2.57 15.76
C GLY A 149 -2.83 1.17 15.40
N LEU A 150 -2.97 0.25 16.38
CA LEU A 150 -3.55 -1.08 16.14
C LEU A 150 -4.99 -1.00 15.64
N VAL A 151 -5.82 -0.18 16.26
CA VAL A 151 -7.22 0.03 15.85
C VAL A 151 -7.27 0.55 14.41
N LEU A 152 -6.48 1.58 14.08
CA LEU A 152 -6.45 2.15 12.73
C LEU A 152 -5.89 1.15 11.70
N PHE A 153 -4.86 0.40 12.06
CA PHE A 153 -4.26 -0.62 11.19
C PHE A 153 -5.30 -1.69 10.82
N PHE A 154 -5.95 -2.31 11.78
CA PHE A 154 -6.92 -3.37 11.50
C PHE A 154 -8.21 -2.84 10.85
N LEU A 155 -8.67 -1.64 11.22
CA LEU A 155 -9.80 -0.99 10.57
C LEU A 155 -9.48 -0.67 9.09
N GLY A 156 -8.27 -0.17 8.83
CA GLY A 156 -7.77 0.09 7.48
C GLY A 156 -7.67 -1.17 6.66
N MET A 157 -7.05 -2.22 7.20
CA MET A 157 -6.93 -3.53 6.56
C MET A 157 -8.30 -4.14 6.24
N TYR A 158 -9.23 -4.12 7.19
CA TYR A 158 -10.61 -4.59 6.96
C TYR A 158 -11.29 -3.79 5.84
N THR A 159 -11.19 -2.46 5.87
CA THR A 159 -11.80 -1.59 4.85
C THR A 159 -11.21 -1.85 3.47
N HIS A 160 -9.89 -1.96 3.36
CA HIS A 160 -9.16 -2.30 2.15
C HIS A 160 -9.60 -3.66 1.59
N MET A 161 -9.56 -4.71 2.40
CA MET A 161 -9.93 -6.07 1.99
C MET A 161 -11.41 -6.16 1.57
N LYS A 162 -12.31 -5.52 2.30
CA LYS A 162 -13.75 -5.47 1.98
C LYS A 162 -14.01 -4.72 0.68
N ALA A 163 -13.32 -3.60 0.47
CA ALA A 163 -13.42 -2.84 -0.78
C ALA A 163 -12.90 -3.63 -1.98
N ASP A 164 -11.76 -4.31 -1.85
CA ASP A 164 -11.22 -5.19 -2.88
C ASP A 164 -12.17 -6.38 -3.16
N HIS A 165 -12.80 -6.94 -2.14
CA HIS A 165 -13.84 -7.97 -2.29
C HIS A 165 -15.02 -7.43 -3.11
N THR A 166 -15.51 -6.24 -2.79
CA THR A 166 -16.59 -5.59 -3.53
C THR A 166 -16.21 -5.41 -5.00
N ILE A 167 -15.05 -4.80 -5.29
CA ILE A 167 -14.58 -4.57 -6.67
C ILE A 167 -14.47 -5.89 -7.45
N ARG A 168 -13.92 -6.92 -6.83
CA ARG A 168 -13.70 -8.24 -7.44
C ARG A 168 -15.02 -8.93 -7.81
N ASN A 169 -16.07 -8.68 -7.04
CA ASN A 169 -17.38 -9.31 -7.23
C ASN A 169 -18.37 -8.47 -8.08
N LEU A 170 -17.97 -7.29 -8.57
CA LEU A 170 -18.80 -6.50 -9.48
C LEU A 170 -19.09 -7.20 -10.81
N ARG A 171 -18.19 -8.09 -11.23
CA ARG A 171 -18.28 -8.80 -12.52
C ARG A 171 -18.60 -10.26 -12.34
N LYS A 172 -19.49 -10.76 -13.18
CA LYS A 172 -19.70 -12.20 -13.36
C LYS A 172 -18.55 -12.80 -14.18
N PRO A 173 -18.31 -14.11 -14.11
CA PRO A 173 -17.35 -14.78 -14.99
C PRO A 173 -17.65 -14.48 -16.47
N GLY A 174 -16.62 -14.04 -17.22
CA GLY A 174 -16.76 -13.67 -18.64
C GLY A 174 -17.20 -12.23 -18.91
N ASP A 175 -17.67 -11.50 -17.91
CA ASP A 175 -18.08 -10.11 -18.07
C ASP A 175 -16.87 -9.18 -18.09
N THR A 176 -16.79 -8.31 -19.12
CA THR A 176 -15.74 -7.34 -19.36
C THR A 176 -16.18 -5.90 -19.08
N ASN A 177 -17.46 -5.67 -18.74
CA ASN A 177 -17.99 -4.34 -18.49
C ASN A 177 -17.36 -3.70 -17.24
N HIS A 178 -17.42 -2.40 -17.17
CA HIS A 178 -17.07 -1.63 -16.00
C HIS A 178 -18.32 -1.35 -15.16
N TYR A 179 -18.17 -1.37 -13.86
CA TYR A 179 -19.23 -1.10 -12.90
C TYR A 179 -18.76 -0.12 -11.86
N LEU A 180 -19.64 0.76 -11.45
CA LEU A 180 -19.42 1.68 -10.35
C LEU A 180 -19.66 0.94 -9.04
N PRO A 181 -18.63 0.80 -8.17
CA PRO A 181 -18.82 0.16 -6.86
C PRO A 181 -19.79 0.98 -6.00
N LYS A 182 -20.59 0.29 -5.18
CA LYS A 182 -21.58 0.87 -4.26
C LYS A 182 -21.55 0.12 -2.93
N GLY A 183 -22.05 0.78 -1.90
CA GLY A 183 -22.19 0.21 -0.56
C GLY A 183 -20.93 0.40 0.31
N GLY A 184 -21.15 0.53 1.62
CA GLY A 184 -20.09 0.75 2.59
C GLY A 184 -19.28 2.02 2.30
N MET A 185 -17.95 1.92 2.36
CA MET A 185 -17.08 3.08 2.10
C MET A 185 -17.17 3.63 0.66
N PHE A 186 -17.66 2.83 -0.31
CA PHE A 186 -17.90 3.34 -1.67
C PHE A 186 -19.04 4.35 -1.78
N ASP A 187 -19.87 4.49 -0.78
CA ASP A 187 -20.92 5.52 -0.75
C ASP A 187 -20.34 6.92 -0.43
N TYR A 188 -19.14 6.97 0.16
CA TYR A 188 -18.44 8.20 0.53
C TYR A 188 -17.28 8.55 -0.41
N VAL A 189 -16.56 7.51 -0.90
CA VAL A 189 -15.38 7.70 -1.77
C VAL A 189 -15.40 6.74 -2.96
N THR A 190 -14.77 7.14 -4.07
CA THR A 190 -14.67 6.30 -5.26
C THR A 190 -13.55 5.26 -5.20
N SER A 191 -12.60 5.43 -4.28
CA SER A 191 -11.45 4.54 -4.08
C SER A 191 -11.36 4.09 -2.62
N ALA A 192 -12.38 3.35 -2.16
CA ALA A 192 -12.49 2.89 -0.78
C ALA A 192 -11.36 1.94 -0.35
N ASN A 193 -10.84 1.13 -1.27
CA ASN A 193 -9.67 0.30 -1.03
C ASN A 193 -8.41 1.13 -0.76
N TYR A 194 -8.20 2.23 -1.48
CA TYR A 194 -7.07 3.12 -1.23
C TYR A 194 -7.22 3.89 0.08
N PHE A 195 -8.43 4.28 0.44
CA PHE A 195 -8.68 4.84 1.77
C PHE A 195 -8.32 3.86 2.88
N GLY A 196 -8.75 2.59 2.76
CA GLY A 196 -8.40 1.54 3.71
C GLY A 196 -6.89 1.33 3.82
N GLU A 197 -6.17 1.30 2.70
CA GLU A 197 -4.72 1.12 2.68
C GLU A 197 -3.97 2.34 3.28
N LEU A 198 -4.41 3.56 3.01
CA LEU A 198 -3.87 4.76 3.66
C LEU A 198 -4.11 4.76 5.18
N LEU A 199 -5.28 4.34 5.62
CA LEU A 199 -5.62 4.23 7.04
C LEU A 199 -4.79 3.16 7.73
N GLU A 200 -4.63 2.01 7.09
CA GLU A 200 -3.80 0.88 7.55
C GLU A 200 -2.36 1.32 7.80
N TRP A 201 -1.72 1.94 6.80
CA TRP A 201 -0.33 2.39 6.92
C TRP A 201 -0.16 3.58 7.86
N THR A 202 -1.16 4.45 7.97
CA THR A 202 -1.15 5.51 9.00
C THR A 202 -1.20 4.89 10.41
N GLY A 203 -2.05 3.89 10.62
CA GLY A 203 -2.08 3.14 11.88
C GLY A 203 -0.73 2.48 12.19
N PHE A 204 -0.12 1.83 11.20
CA PHE A 204 1.20 1.23 11.33
C PHE A 204 2.30 2.26 11.67
N ALA A 205 2.27 3.43 11.01
CA ALA A 205 3.24 4.50 11.29
C ALA A 205 3.05 5.11 12.70
N ILE A 206 1.83 5.18 13.20
CA ILE A 206 1.54 5.59 14.58
C ILE A 206 2.08 4.55 15.57
N ILE A 207 1.96 3.25 15.29
CA ILE A 207 2.54 2.19 16.13
C ILE A 207 4.06 2.34 16.17
N LEU A 208 4.72 2.40 15.03
CA LEU A 208 6.19 2.43 14.96
C LEU A 208 6.76 3.79 15.37
N ASN A 209 6.07 4.86 15.04
CA ASN A 209 6.46 6.24 15.28
C ASN A 209 7.91 6.55 14.88
N ASN A 210 8.33 6.07 13.70
CA ASN A 210 9.67 6.27 13.18
C ASN A 210 9.67 6.80 11.72
N PRO A 211 10.77 7.41 11.25
CA PRO A 211 10.83 8.02 9.92
C PRO A 211 10.53 7.07 8.76
N ALA A 212 10.95 5.80 8.84
CA ALA A 212 10.72 4.84 7.75
C ALA A 212 9.22 4.52 7.59
N ALA A 213 8.49 4.36 8.70
CA ALA A 213 7.06 4.11 8.67
C ALA A 213 6.28 5.32 8.12
N TRP A 214 6.64 6.54 8.50
CA TRP A 214 6.03 7.75 7.94
C TRP A 214 6.41 7.98 6.48
N LEU A 215 7.62 7.64 6.07
CA LEU A 215 8.01 7.62 4.67
C LEU A 215 7.14 6.67 3.85
N PHE A 216 6.79 5.52 4.41
CA PHE A 216 5.91 4.57 3.74
C PHE A 216 4.49 5.10 3.59
N VAL A 217 3.93 5.77 4.61
CA VAL A 217 2.64 6.50 4.47
C VAL A 217 2.72 7.54 3.36
N TRP A 218 3.79 8.31 3.31
CA TRP A 218 4.03 9.29 2.25
C TRP A 218 4.04 8.65 0.86
N TRP A 219 4.78 7.56 0.66
CA TRP A 219 4.83 6.84 -0.61
C TRP A 219 3.49 6.23 -1.00
N THR A 220 2.75 5.67 -0.04
CA THR A 220 1.40 5.19 -0.26
C THR A 220 0.50 6.32 -0.73
N ALA A 221 0.53 7.47 -0.07
CA ALA A 221 -0.22 8.66 -0.48
C ALA A 221 0.23 9.15 -1.86
N ALA A 222 1.54 9.21 -2.12
CA ALA A 222 2.11 9.66 -3.39
C ALA A 222 1.65 8.82 -4.59
N ASN A 223 1.40 7.54 -4.37
CA ASN A 223 0.86 6.65 -5.40
C ASN A 223 -0.67 6.67 -5.47
N LEU A 224 -1.35 6.53 -4.33
CA LEU A 224 -2.79 6.24 -4.31
C LEU A 224 -3.66 7.50 -4.47
N VAL A 225 -3.21 8.66 -3.99
CA VAL A 225 -4.01 9.90 -4.07
C VAL A 225 -4.18 10.38 -5.52
N PRO A 226 -3.11 10.53 -6.33
CA PRO A 226 -3.28 10.89 -7.75
C PRO A 226 -4.04 9.82 -8.53
N ARG A 227 -3.81 8.56 -8.22
CA ARG A 227 -4.52 7.45 -8.84
C ARG A 227 -6.02 7.46 -8.51
N ALA A 228 -6.42 7.80 -7.28
CA ALA A 228 -7.81 8.00 -6.92
C ALA A 228 -8.45 9.17 -7.69
N HIS A 229 -7.68 10.23 -7.97
CA HIS A 229 -8.11 11.31 -8.85
C HIS A 229 -8.46 10.80 -10.25
N SER A 230 -7.55 10.05 -10.88
CA SER A 230 -7.77 9.48 -12.22
C SER A 230 -8.96 8.51 -12.24
N ILE A 231 -9.13 7.69 -11.20
CA ILE A 231 -10.29 6.78 -11.08
C ILE A 231 -11.60 7.55 -10.97
N ASN A 232 -11.66 8.56 -10.11
CA ASN A 232 -12.86 9.39 -9.95
C ASN A 232 -13.22 10.12 -11.27
N LYS A 233 -12.23 10.71 -11.93
CA LYS A 233 -12.41 11.34 -13.24
C LYS A 233 -12.98 10.36 -14.27
N LYS A 234 -12.41 9.13 -14.32
CA LYS A 234 -12.88 8.08 -15.21
C LYS A 234 -14.32 7.64 -14.90
N TYR A 235 -14.66 7.46 -13.61
CA TYR A 235 -16.03 7.10 -13.23
C TYR A 235 -17.03 8.21 -13.61
N ARG A 236 -16.69 9.48 -13.44
CA ARG A 236 -17.55 10.59 -13.84
C ARG A 236 -17.75 10.65 -15.36
N ALA A 237 -16.72 10.36 -16.13
CA ALA A 237 -16.80 10.29 -17.59
C ALA A 237 -17.62 9.09 -18.09
N GLU A 238 -17.54 7.94 -17.40
CA GLU A 238 -18.17 6.69 -17.83
C GLU A 238 -19.62 6.55 -17.33
N PHE A 239 -19.92 6.98 -16.09
CA PHE A 239 -21.24 6.80 -15.45
C PHE A 239 -22.03 8.10 -15.25
N GLY A 240 -21.43 9.25 -15.55
CA GLY A 240 -22.03 10.56 -15.31
C GLY A 240 -21.92 11.07 -13.87
N ASN A 241 -22.06 12.40 -13.74
CA ASN A 241 -21.92 13.06 -12.44
C ASN A 241 -23.04 12.68 -11.46
N GLU A 242 -24.24 12.42 -11.95
CA GLU A 242 -25.39 12.05 -11.12
C GLU A 242 -25.17 10.71 -10.40
N GLN A 243 -24.69 9.69 -11.11
CA GLN A 243 -24.46 8.38 -10.51
C GLN A 243 -23.26 8.36 -9.55
N VAL A 244 -22.21 9.12 -9.85
CA VAL A 244 -21.06 9.26 -8.94
C VAL A 244 -21.43 10.12 -7.74
N GLY A 245 -22.29 11.13 -7.91
CA GLY A 245 -22.79 11.98 -6.84
C GLY A 245 -21.67 12.78 -6.15
N ASN A 246 -21.85 13.02 -4.86
CA ASN A 246 -20.92 13.80 -4.03
C ASN A 246 -19.73 13.00 -3.48
N ARG A 247 -19.50 11.76 -3.98
CA ARG A 247 -18.40 10.92 -3.53
C ARG A 247 -17.06 11.60 -3.76
N LYS A 248 -16.26 11.58 -2.71
CA LYS A 248 -14.89 12.09 -2.75
C LYS A 248 -13.97 11.09 -3.47
N ARG A 249 -12.72 11.44 -3.68
CA ARG A 249 -11.76 10.57 -4.38
C ARG A 249 -11.29 9.43 -3.49
N VAL A 250 -10.72 9.78 -2.32
CA VAL A 250 -10.11 8.80 -1.43
C VAL A 250 -10.32 9.09 0.07
N ILE A 251 -10.37 10.35 0.50
CA ILE A 251 -10.60 10.70 1.92
C ILE A 251 -12.05 11.13 2.07
N PRO A 252 -12.88 10.40 2.85
CA PRO A 252 -14.28 10.74 3.08
C PRO A 252 -14.45 12.19 3.52
N PHE A 253 -15.42 12.87 2.92
CA PHE A 253 -15.80 14.27 3.16
C PHE A 253 -14.75 15.33 2.79
N VAL A 254 -13.47 14.95 2.56
CA VAL A 254 -12.35 15.87 2.31
C VAL A 254 -11.95 15.87 0.84
N TYR A 255 -11.43 14.75 0.34
CA TYR A 255 -10.83 14.68 -1.00
C TYR A 255 -11.25 13.47 -1.83
#